data_046f62e9078e4af80c2de6727e94a735
#
_entry.id   046f62e9078e4af80c2de6727e94a735
#
_cell.length_a   1.000
_cell.length_b   1.000
_cell.length_c   1.000
_cell.angle_alpha   90.00
_cell.angle_beta   90.00
_cell.angle_gamma   90.00
#
_symmetry.space_group_name_H-M   'P 1'
#
loop_
_entity.id
_entity.type
_entity.pdbx_description
1 polymer ?
#
loop_
_entity_poly.entity_id
_entity_poly.type
_entity_poly.pdbx_seq_one_letter_code
_entity_poly.pdbx_strand_id
1 'polypeptide(L)'
;MKMTFRWYGSESDKITLKQIKQITGCTGLMGVLDYKAAGEVWEEDEIKKYIDEVHAAGLECEVIESVNVHEDIKLGLPTSDQYIENYCKSIRNLAKYGVKVIVYNFMPVLDWLRTDLARVIPEDGSNSLYYDEAELGTMTPMEIVRRTAENSNGFSLPGWEPARLAELEHVLELYKNVDEDKLFENFKYFLDGIIPTCEEVGVKMACHPDDPGWPIFGLPRITHDQAGFDRMVKLHDSPCNTLCLCTGSLGSNVHTDIPAMIRHFGEMDRIGCLHVRNIKHLGSDRRFRESSHLSSDGDLYMYEIMKA
;
A
#
# COMPACT_ATOMS: atom_id res chain seq x y z
N MET A 1 16.39 -1.46 12.18
CA MET A 1 15.33 -1.95 11.25
C MET A 1 15.01 -3.39 11.60
N LYS A 2 13.71 -3.80 11.57
CA LYS A 2 13.27 -5.18 11.74
C LYS A 2 12.81 -5.72 10.40
N MET A 3 13.15 -6.96 10.06
CA MET A 3 12.63 -7.63 8.89
C MET A 3 11.30 -8.28 9.21
N THR A 4 10.27 -7.96 8.44
CA THR A 4 8.91 -8.49 8.58
C THR A 4 8.48 -9.18 7.29
N PHE A 5 7.48 -10.05 7.38
CA PHE A 5 6.86 -10.71 6.24
C PHE A 5 5.37 -10.35 6.20
N ARG A 6 4.83 -10.09 4.99
CA ARG A 6 3.40 -9.84 4.83
C ARG A 6 2.61 -11.13 5.03
N TRP A 7 1.55 -11.07 5.84
CA TRP A 7 0.68 -12.22 6.09
C TRP A 7 -0.79 -11.80 6.24
N TYR A 8 -1.68 -12.51 5.55
CA TYR A 8 -3.10 -12.18 5.44
C TYR A 8 -3.98 -12.92 6.45
N GLY A 9 -3.41 -13.68 7.39
CA GLY A 9 -4.16 -14.47 8.35
C GLY A 9 -4.30 -15.93 7.93
N SER A 10 -4.55 -16.82 8.90
CA SER A 10 -4.62 -18.26 8.68
C SER A 10 -5.81 -18.71 7.81
N GLU A 11 -6.84 -17.88 7.70
CA GLU A 11 -8.02 -18.17 6.88
C GLU A 11 -7.79 -17.80 5.40
N SER A 12 -6.95 -16.81 5.12
CA SER A 12 -6.74 -16.27 3.77
C SER A 12 -5.38 -16.63 3.16
N ASP A 13 -4.35 -16.83 3.98
CA ASP A 13 -3.00 -17.08 3.48
C ASP A 13 -2.65 -18.58 3.47
N LYS A 14 -2.12 -19.06 2.36
CA LYS A 14 -1.60 -20.43 2.24
C LYS A 14 -0.26 -20.62 2.93
N ILE A 15 0.48 -19.54 3.17
CA ILE A 15 1.75 -19.56 3.89
C ILE A 15 1.48 -19.51 5.39
N THR A 16 2.00 -20.47 6.10
CA THR A 16 1.80 -20.60 7.54
C THR A 16 2.81 -19.79 8.34
N LEU A 17 2.45 -19.36 9.54
CA LEU A 17 3.39 -18.72 10.47
C LEU A 17 4.63 -19.57 10.76
N LYS A 18 4.49 -20.90 10.77
CA LYS A 18 5.60 -21.83 10.89
C LYS A 18 6.61 -21.72 9.73
N GLN A 19 6.12 -21.55 8.51
CA GLN A 19 6.99 -21.33 7.34
C GLN A 19 7.67 -19.96 7.38
N ILE A 20 6.94 -18.92 7.75
CA ILE A 20 7.49 -17.56 7.90
C ILE A 20 8.61 -17.56 8.95
N LYS A 21 8.41 -18.26 10.08
CA LYS A 21 9.42 -18.35 11.13
C LYS A 21 10.72 -19.05 10.72
N GLN A 22 10.73 -19.79 9.61
CA GLN A 22 11.93 -20.40 9.05
C GLN A 22 12.81 -19.40 8.28
N ILE A 23 12.28 -18.22 7.94
CA ILE A 23 13.02 -17.19 7.23
C ILE A 23 14.03 -16.57 8.20
N THR A 24 15.33 -16.75 7.93
CA THR A 24 16.39 -16.22 8.75
C THR A 24 16.30 -14.70 8.89
N GLY A 25 16.27 -14.22 10.14
CA GLY A 25 16.19 -12.79 10.45
C GLY A 25 14.77 -12.21 10.43
N CYS A 26 13.75 -12.95 9.97
CA CYS A 26 12.35 -12.52 10.10
C CYS A 26 11.88 -12.68 11.55
N THR A 27 11.54 -11.56 12.19
CA THR A 27 11.13 -11.53 13.60
C THR A 27 9.68 -11.12 13.78
N GLY A 28 9.03 -10.65 12.70
CA GLY A 28 7.69 -10.12 12.80
C GLY A 28 6.91 -10.19 11.50
N LEU A 29 5.68 -9.75 11.59
CA LEU A 29 4.74 -9.68 10.49
C LEU A 29 4.33 -8.25 10.21
N MET A 30 3.94 -8.03 8.97
CA MET A 30 3.08 -6.96 8.52
C MET A 30 1.70 -7.56 8.33
N GLY A 31 0.78 -7.27 9.25
CA GLY A 31 -0.51 -7.93 9.36
C GLY A 31 -1.65 -7.16 8.70
N VAL A 32 -2.81 -7.82 8.60
CA VAL A 32 -4.05 -7.22 8.11
C VAL A 32 -5.27 -7.99 8.63
N LEU A 33 -6.41 -7.32 8.77
CA LEU A 33 -7.74 -7.94 8.81
C LEU A 33 -8.35 -7.78 7.41
N ASP A 34 -8.08 -8.73 6.53
CA ASP A 34 -8.36 -8.63 5.08
C ASP A 34 -9.86 -8.69 4.72
N TYR A 35 -10.69 -9.11 5.68
CA TYR A 35 -12.15 -9.13 5.53
C TYR A 35 -12.82 -7.79 5.91
N LYS A 36 -12.06 -6.84 6.46
CA LYS A 36 -12.60 -5.52 6.83
C LYS A 36 -12.74 -4.63 5.61
N ALA A 37 -13.95 -4.10 5.40
CA ALA A 37 -14.18 -3.10 4.37
C ALA A 37 -13.58 -1.75 4.76
N ALA A 38 -13.26 -0.92 3.74
CA ALA A 38 -12.80 0.44 3.97
C ALA A 38 -13.85 1.24 4.75
N GLY A 39 -13.41 1.97 5.78
CA GLY A 39 -14.27 2.77 6.64
C GLY A 39 -14.89 2.03 7.83
N GLU A 40 -14.79 0.72 7.91
CA GLU A 40 -15.19 -0.03 9.10
C GLU A 40 -14.20 0.15 10.24
N VAL A 41 -14.71 0.12 11.47
CA VAL A 41 -13.88 0.09 12.67
C VAL A 41 -13.26 -1.30 12.83
N TRP A 42 -11.96 -1.34 13.11
CA TRP A 42 -11.29 -2.58 13.53
C TRP A 42 -11.49 -2.74 15.03
N GLU A 43 -12.35 -3.69 15.42
CA GLU A 43 -12.73 -3.91 16.80
C GLU A 43 -11.62 -4.63 17.59
N GLU A 44 -11.56 -4.37 18.91
CA GLU A 44 -10.47 -4.84 19.77
C GLU A 44 -10.37 -6.37 19.84
N ASP A 45 -11.50 -7.07 19.85
CA ASP A 45 -11.54 -8.54 19.92
C ASP A 45 -10.99 -9.19 18.63
N GLU A 46 -11.28 -8.60 17.47
CA GLU A 46 -10.76 -9.05 16.18
C GLU A 46 -9.24 -8.83 16.08
N ILE A 47 -8.77 -7.63 16.47
CA ILE A 47 -7.34 -7.31 16.54
C ILE A 47 -6.64 -8.25 17.52
N LYS A 48 -7.22 -8.45 18.70
CA LYS A 48 -6.67 -9.34 19.72
C LYS A 48 -6.52 -10.78 19.21
N LYS A 49 -7.55 -11.31 18.57
CA LYS A 49 -7.53 -12.66 17.99
C LYS A 49 -6.34 -12.81 17.02
N TYR A 50 -6.17 -11.85 16.11
CA TYR A 50 -5.09 -11.87 15.13
C TYR A 50 -3.69 -11.77 15.79
N ILE A 51 -3.51 -10.82 16.70
CA ILE A 51 -2.24 -10.59 17.40
C ILE A 51 -1.86 -11.77 18.30
N ASP A 52 -2.82 -12.36 19.02
CA ASP A 52 -2.59 -13.55 19.84
C ASP A 52 -2.12 -14.75 18.99
N GLU A 53 -2.67 -14.94 17.79
CA GLU A 53 -2.23 -16.00 16.87
C GLU A 53 -0.77 -15.78 16.44
N VAL A 54 -0.41 -14.56 16.09
CA VAL A 54 0.96 -14.19 15.71
C VAL A 54 1.94 -14.41 16.86
N HIS A 55 1.59 -13.94 18.06
CA HIS A 55 2.40 -14.10 19.27
C HIS A 55 2.57 -15.56 19.68
N ALA A 56 1.52 -16.38 19.54
CA ALA A 56 1.60 -17.81 19.80
C ALA A 56 2.61 -18.54 18.90
N ALA A 57 2.86 -18.02 17.71
CA ALA A 57 3.91 -18.50 16.82
C ALA A 57 5.31 -17.97 17.17
N GLY A 58 5.41 -17.04 18.14
CA GLY A 58 6.65 -16.38 18.55
C GLY A 58 7.15 -15.36 17.51
N LEU A 59 6.22 -14.67 16.86
CA LEU A 59 6.45 -13.54 15.98
C LEU A 59 5.79 -12.29 16.56
N GLU A 60 6.22 -11.09 16.12
CA GLU A 60 5.64 -9.80 16.50
C GLU A 60 4.80 -9.23 15.35
N CYS A 61 3.79 -8.42 15.66
CA CYS A 61 3.04 -7.68 14.66
C CYS A 61 2.99 -6.19 15.04
N GLU A 62 4.04 -5.46 14.72
CA GLU A 62 4.15 -4.02 15.00
C GLU A 62 3.68 -3.14 13.83
N VAL A 63 3.40 -3.73 12.68
CA VAL A 63 2.99 -3.03 11.44
C VAL A 63 1.72 -3.66 10.90
N ILE A 64 0.78 -2.81 10.54
CA ILE A 64 -0.46 -3.19 9.81
C ILE A 64 -0.40 -2.61 8.41
N GLU A 65 -0.73 -3.42 7.43
CA GLU A 65 -0.98 -2.99 6.07
C GLU A 65 -2.15 -3.78 5.44
N SER A 66 -3.28 -3.11 5.26
CA SER A 66 -3.54 -1.70 5.51
C SER A 66 -4.88 -1.51 6.23
N VAL A 67 -5.02 -0.40 6.92
CA VAL A 67 -6.35 0.14 7.21
C VAL A 67 -6.71 1.01 6.02
N ASN A 68 -7.67 0.54 5.19
CA ASN A 68 -8.02 1.20 3.93
C ASN A 68 -8.77 2.50 4.17
N VAL A 69 -8.39 3.55 3.44
CA VAL A 69 -9.06 4.85 3.47
C VAL A 69 -10.31 4.79 2.57
N HIS A 70 -11.47 5.14 3.14
CA HIS A 70 -12.73 5.12 2.39
C HIS A 70 -12.73 6.14 1.23
N GLU A 71 -13.38 5.80 0.11
CA GLU A 71 -13.42 6.66 -1.08
C GLU A 71 -14.07 8.02 -0.80
N ASP A 72 -15.08 8.07 0.08
CA ASP A 72 -15.72 9.32 0.46
C ASP A 72 -14.74 10.34 1.06
N ILE A 73 -13.74 9.88 1.80
CA ILE A 73 -12.66 10.74 2.31
C ILE A 73 -11.82 11.29 1.16
N LYS A 74 -11.43 10.44 0.23
CA LYS A 74 -10.61 10.82 -0.94
C LYS A 74 -11.38 11.77 -1.87
N LEU A 75 -12.70 11.61 -1.97
CA LEU A 75 -13.61 12.48 -2.73
C LEU A 75 -14.00 13.76 -1.97
N GLY A 76 -13.79 13.83 -0.65
CA GLY A 76 -14.22 14.96 0.19
C GLY A 76 -15.74 15.06 0.34
N LEU A 77 -16.43 13.92 0.43
CA LEU A 77 -17.88 13.87 0.59
C LEU A 77 -18.30 14.17 2.05
N PRO A 78 -19.57 14.56 2.31
CA PRO A 78 -20.05 14.90 3.65
C PRO A 78 -19.93 13.78 4.70
N THR A 79 -19.85 12.52 4.27
CA THR A 79 -19.65 11.33 5.10
C THR A 79 -18.20 11.14 5.58
N SER A 80 -17.25 11.94 5.07
CA SER A 80 -15.81 11.86 5.40
C SER A 80 -15.56 11.90 6.91
N ASP A 81 -16.26 12.77 7.65
CA ASP A 81 -16.07 12.93 9.10
C ASP A 81 -16.35 11.64 9.86
N GLN A 82 -17.40 10.92 9.48
CA GLN A 82 -17.74 9.65 10.11
C GLN A 82 -16.66 8.59 9.86
N TYR A 83 -16.14 8.51 8.63
CA TYR A 83 -15.09 7.56 8.30
C TYR A 83 -13.73 7.91 8.90
N ILE A 84 -13.42 9.21 9.06
CA ILE A 84 -12.25 9.67 9.81
C ILE A 84 -12.37 9.32 11.29
N GLU A 85 -13.54 9.47 11.90
CA GLU A 85 -13.78 9.05 13.29
C GLU A 85 -13.58 7.53 13.46
N ASN A 86 -14.12 6.72 12.55
CA ASN A 86 -13.93 5.27 12.54
C ASN A 86 -12.45 4.89 12.38
N TYR A 87 -11.72 5.64 11.54
CA TYR A 87 -10.30 5.45 11.35
C TYR A 87 -9.51 5.75 12.64
N CYS A 88 -9.83 6.83 13.33
CA CYS A 88 -9.25 7.17 14.64
C CYS A 88 -9.53 6.10 15.71
N LYS A 89 -10.74 5.52 15.74
CA LYS A 89 -11.05 4.38 16.63
C LYS A 89 -10.17 3.18 16.32
N SER A 90 -10.01 2.84 15.06
CA SER A 90 -9.14 1.74 14.61
C SER A 90 -7.68 1.97 15.01
N ILE A 91 -7.14 3.20 14.85
CA ILE A 91 -5.79 3.57 15.30
C ILE A 91 -5.63 3.32 16.81
N ARG A 92 -6.57 3.81 17.63
CA ARG A 92 -6.52 3.63 19.10
C ARG A 92 -6.58 2.15 19.49
N ASN A 93 -7.45 1.38 18.82
CA ASN A 93 -7.59 -0.04 19.08
C ASN A 93 -6.30 -0.81 18.72
N LEU A 94 -5.72 -0.55 17.55
CA LEU A 94 -4.46 -1.17 17.13
C LEU A 94 -3.28 -0.83 18.06
N ALA A 95 -3.20 0.42 18.51
CA ALA A 95 -2.15 0.86 19.44
C ALA A 95 -2.14 0.07 20.75
N LYS A 96 -3.31 -0.32 21.30
CA LYS A 96 -3.45 -1.11 22.52
C LYS A 96 -2.78 -2.49 22.39
N TYR A 97 -2.67 -3.02 21.19
CA TYR A 97 -2.07 -4.32 20.90
C TYR A 97 -0.64 -4.24 20.36
N GLY A 98 0.03 -3.08 20.52
CA GLY A 98 1.43 -2.90 20.22
C GLY A 98 1.76 -2.55 18.79
N VAL A 99 0.76 -2.24 17.96
CA VAL A 99 0.99 -1.72 16.60
C VAL A 99 1.60 -0.33 16.69
N LYS A 100 2.68 -0.11 15.94
CA LYS A 100 3.47 1.13 15.90
C LYS A 100 3.37 1.87 14.58
N VAL A 101 3.09 1.13 13.51
CA VAL A 101 3.01 1.69 12.16
C VAL A 101 1.76 1.15 11.46
N ILE A 102 1.00 2.04 10.86
CA ILE A 102 -0.11 1.70 9.96
C ILE A 102 0.26 2.18 8.57
N VAL A 103 0.43 1.24 7.65
CA VAL A 103 0.60 1.53 6.22
C VAL A 103 -0.78 1.75 5.61
N TYR A 104 -0.92 2.77 4.80
CA TYR A 104 -2.14 3.12 4.07
C TYR A 104 -1.78 3.72 2.72
N ASN A 105 -2.75 3.89 1.86
CA ASN A 105 -2.60 4.64 0.61
C ASN A 105 -3.73 5.65 0.43
N PHE A 106 -3.53 6.62 -0.47
CA PHE A 106 -4.54 7.60 -0.83
C PHE A 106 -4.84 7.56 -2.34
N MET A 107 -4.70 6.37 -2.92
CA MET A 107 -4.95 6.11 -4.35
C MET A 107 -6.45 6.07 -4.63
N PRO A 108 -6.96 6.87 -5.58
CA PRO A 108 -8.35 6.80 -6.01
C PRO A 108 -8.72 5.45 -6.60
N VAL A 109 -9.80 4.85 -6.11
CA VAL A 109 -10.47 3.64 -6.62
C VAL A 109 -9.59 2.40 -6.64
N LEU A 110 -8.54 2.40 -7.43
CA LEU A 110 -7.64 1.25 -7.63
C LEU A 110 -6.35 1.48 -6.84
N ASP A 111 -6.16 0.73 -5.75
CA ASP A 111 -5.02 0.92 -4.85
C ASP A 111 -3.69 0.63 -5.54
N TRP A 112 -3.57 -0.52 -6.18
CA TRP A 112 -2.45 -0.87 -7.04
C TRP A 112 -2.97 -1.60 -8.28
N LEU A 113 -2.22 -1.57 -9.37
CA LEU A 113 -2.68 -2.15 -10.63
C LEU A 113 -1.58 -2.95 -11.31
N ARG A 114 -1.97 -4.15 -11.78
CA ARG A 114 -1.21 -4.96 -12.73
C ARG A 114 -2.12 -5.42 -13.84
N THR A 115 -1.57 -5.58 -15.04
CA THR A 115 -2.32 -6.12 -16.20
C THR A 115 -2.35 -7.64 -16.20
N ASP A 116 -1.44 -8.28 -15.45
CA ASP A 116 -1.40 -9.73 -15.26
C ASP A 116 -0.78 -10.04 -13.89
N LEU A 117 -1.41 -10.92 -13.12
CA LEU A 117 -0.95 -11.29 -11.78
C LEU A 117 -0.01 -12.50 -11.77
N ALA A 118 0.13 -13.21 -12.88
CA ALA A 118 0.87 -14.47 -12.96
C ALA A 118 1.54 -14.67 -14.33
N ARG A 119 2.07 -13.58 -14.92
CA ARG A 119 2.76 -13.64 -16.21
C ARG A 119 3.94 -14.59 -16.12
N VAL A 120 3.97 -15.61 -16.97
CA VAL A 120 5.07 -16.57 -17.03
C VAL A 120 6.33 -15.88 -17.58
N ILE A 121 7.44 -16.10 -16.89
CA ILE A 121 8.77 -15.63 -17.29
C ILE A 121 9.39 -16.72 -18.16
N PRO A 122 9.67 -16.45 -19.47
CA PRO A 122 10.14 -17.49 -20.39
C PRO A 122 11.50 -18.09 -20.01
N GLU A 123 12.32 -17.32 -19.32
CA GLU A 123 13.71 -17.68 -19.01
C GLU A 123 13.81 -18.82 -17.99
N ASP A 124 12.88 -18.93 -17.07
CA ASP A 124 12.93 -19.92 -15.98
C ASP A 124 11.60 -20.61 -15.69
N GLY A 125 10.51 -20.22 -16.37
CA GLY A 125 9.17 -20.77 -16.18
C GLY A 125 8.47 -20.34 -14.90
N SER A 126 9.06 -19.44 -14.11
CA SER A 126 8.40 -18.81 -12.98
C SER A 126 7.32 -17.83 -13.44
N ASN A 127 6.53 -17.30 -12.51
CA ASN A 127 5.57 -16.25 -12.81
C ASN A 127 5.82 -15.02 -11.95
N SER A 128 5.36 -13.87 -12.43
CA SER A 128 5.41 -12.62 -11.69
C SER A 128 4.25 -11.70 -12.00
N LEU A 129 4.03 -10.74 -11.12
CA LEU A 129 3.17 -9.60 -11.36
C LEU A 129 3.73 -8.78 -12.53
N TYR A 130 2.87 -8.36 -13.45
CA TYR A 130 3.25 -7.72 -14.71
C TYR A 130 2.33 -6.55 -15.02
N TYR A 131 2.91 -5.45 -15.51
CA TYR A 131 2.20 -4.28 -15.98
C TYR A 131 2.64 -3.90 -17.40
N ASP A 132 1.67 -3.60 -18.24
CA ASP A 132 1.89 -3.07 -19.59
C ASP A 132 0.79 -2.04 -19.91
N GLU A 133 1.18 -0.76 -20.07
CA GLU A 133 0.26 0.32 -20.39
C GLU A 133 -0.45 0.09 -21.74
N ALA A 134 0.22 -0.53 -22.70
CA ALA A 134 -0.40 -0.84 -23.99
C ALA A 134 -1.51 -1.90 -23.85
N GLU A 135 -1.34 -2.90 -23.01
CA GLU A 135 -2.41 -3.85 -22.68
C GLU A 135 -3.55 -3.15 -21.92
N LEU A 136 -3.22 -2.30 -20.94
CA LEU A 136 -4.20 -1.54 -20.17
C LEU A 136 -5.03 -0.61 -21.05
N GLY A 137 -4.41 0.06 -22.01
CA GLY A 137 -5.08 0.98 -22.93
C GLY A 137 -6.16 0.33 -23.85
N THR A 138 -6.21 -1.01 -23.88
CA THR A 138 -7.25 -1.78 -24.59
C THR A 138 -8.41 -2.21 -23.69
N MET A 139 -8.37 -1.90 -22.40
CA MET A 139 -9.34 -2.35 -21.39
C MET A 139 -10.10 -1.18 -20.77
N THR A 140 -11.35 -1.43 -20.44
CA THR A 140 -12.10 -0.57 -19.51
C THR A 140 -11.71 -0.83 -18.07
N PRO A 141 -11.97 0.09 -17.12
CA PRO A 141 -11.77 -0.16 -15.70
C PRO A 141 -12.47 -1.44 -15.20
N MET A 142 -13.67 -1.73 -15.70
CA MET A 142 -14.40 -2.94 -15.34
C MET A 142 -13.75 -4.23 -15.86
N GLU A 143 -13.18 -4.18 -17.07
CA GLU A 143 -12.49 -5.34 -17.65
C GLU A 143 -11.22 -5.69 -16.91
N ILE A 144 -10.43 -4.68 -16.49
CA ILE A 144 -9.21 -4.94 -15.71
C ILE A 144 -9.56 -5.51 -14.33
N VAL A 145 -10.60 -4.97 -13.69
CA VAL A 145 -11.12 -5.48 -12.42
C VAL A 145 -11.51 -6.96 -12.52
N ARG A 146 -12.34 -7.29 -13.53
CA ARG A 146 -12.77 -8.68 -13.76
C ARG A 146 -11.57 -9.60 -14.02
N ARG A 147 -10.65 -9.19 -14.88
CA ARG A 147 -9.43 -9.96 -15.20
C ARG A 147 -8.55 -10.18 -13.97
N THR A 148 -8.38 -9.16 -13.14
CA THR A 148 -7.61 -9.26 -11.90
C THR A 148 -8.28 -10.22 -10.92
N ALA A 149 -9.59 -10.14 -10.73
CA ALA A 149 -10.34 -11.05 -9.86
C ALA A 149 -10.25 -12.51 -10.34
N GLU A 150 -10.37 -12.76 -11.63
CA GLU A 150 -10.23 -14.10 -12.22
C GLU A 150 -8.82 -14.69 -12.02
N ASN A 151 -7.79 -13.86 -12.02
CA ASN A 151 -6.39 -14.27 -11.89
C ASN A 151 -5.83 -14.17 -10.46
N SER A 152 -6.63 -13.75 -9.49
CA SER A 152 -6.22 -13.61 -8.09
C SER A 152 -6.00 -14.94 -7.36
N ASN A 153 -6.28 -16.06 -8.01
CA ASN A 153 -6.18 -17.40 -7.41
C ASN A 153 -6.97 -17.56 -6.10
N GLY A 154 -8.11 -16.85 -6.00
CA GLY A 154 -9.01 -16.87 -4.85
C GLY A 154 -8.60 -15.91 -3.71
N PHE A 155 -7.54 -15.12 -3.87
CA PHE A 155 -7.24 -14.06 -2.92
C PHE A 155 -8.19 -12.87 -3.08
N SER A 156 -8.71 -12.37 -1.97
CA SER A 156 -9.34 -11.06 -1.93
C SER A 156 -8.23 -10.02 -1.92
N LEU A 157 -8.18 -9.21 -2.97
CA LEU A 157 -7.18 -8.16 -3.07
C LEU A 157 -7.69 -6.92 -2.34
N PRO A 158 -6.89 -6.30 -1.46
CA PRO A 158 -7.27 -5.05 -0.82
C PRO A 158 -7.66 -3.98 -1.85
N GLY A 159 -8.82 -3.34 -1.64
CA GLY A 159 -9.37 -2.38 -2.60
C GLY A 159 -10.19 -2.99 -3.74
N TRP A 160 -10.32 -4.30 -3.80
CA TRP A 160 -11.00 -5.05 -4.87
C TRP A 160 -12.18 -5.88 -4.34
N GLU A 161 -12.75 -5.49 -3.21
CA GLU A 161 -13.90 -6.17 -2.62
C GLU A 161 -15.13 -6.11 -3.54
N PRO A 162 -15.94 -7.17 -3.64
CA PRO A 162 -17.09 -7.24 -4.56
C PRO A 162 -18.09 -6.10 -4.40
N ALA A 163 -18.33 -5.63 -3.18
CA ALA A 163 -19.23 -4.50 -2.92
C ALA A 163 -18.70 -3.19 -3.51
N ARG A 164 -17.38 -2.94 -3.38
CA ARG A 164 -16.70 -1.79 -3.96
C ARG A 164 -16.73 -1.81 -5.50
N LEU A 165 -16.63 -2.98 -6.08
CA LEU A 165 -16.68 -3.16 -7.53
C LEU A 165 -18.08 -2.89 -8.11
N ALA A 166 -19.14 -3.20 -7.37
CA ALA A 166 -20.51 -2.92 -7.81
C ALA A 166 -20.82 -1.42 -7.95
N GLU A 167 -20.05 -0.58 -7.23
CA GLU A 167 -20.21 0.88 -7.27
C GLU A 167 -19.16 1.58 -8.14
N LEU A 168 -18.27 0.81 -8.78
CA LEU A 168 -17.09 1.33 -9.48
C LEU A 168 -17.43 2.42 -10.52
N GLU A 169 -18.44 2.20 -11.36
CA GLU A 169 -18.81 3.18 -12.40
C GLU A 169 -19.27 4.51 -11.80
N HIS A 170 -20.04 4.44 -10.70
CA HIS A 170 -20.49 5.64 -10.00
C HIS A 170 -19.32 6.41 -9.38
N VAL A 171 -18.41 5.70 -8.72
CA VAL A 171 -17.23 6.31 -8.09
C VAL A 171 -16.32 6.94 -9.14
N LEU A 172 -16.08 6.28 -10.27
CA LEU A 172 -15.30 6.84 -11.38
C LEU A 172 -15.92 8.14 -11.92
N GLU A 173 -17.26 8.23 -11.98
CA GLU A 173 -17.95 9.45 -12.39
C GLU A 173 -17.70 10.61 -11.43
N LEU A 174 -17.70 10.34 -10.12
CA LEU A 174 -17.41 11.35 -9.08
C LEU A 174 -15.98 11.91 -9.21
N TYR A 175 -15.01 11.05 -9.56
CA TYR A 175 -13.61 11.47 -9.73
C TYR A 175 -13.35 12.37 -10.93
N LYS A 176 -14.27 12.51 -11.88
CA LYS A 176 -14.11 13.46 -13.00
C LYS A 176 -13.93 14.92 -12.57
N ASN A 177 -14.34 15.25 -11.36
CA ASN A 177 -14.21 16.59 -10.76
C ASN A 177 -13.10 16.68 -9.71
N VAL A 178 -12.25 15.65 -9.59
CA VAL A 178 -11.16 15.61 -8.60
C VAL A 178 -9.84 15.55 -9.36
N ASP A 179 -9.14 16.66 -9.43
CA ASP A 179 -7.76 16.75 -9.90
C ASP A 179 -6.76 16.49 -8.77
N GLU A 180 -5.46 16.58 -9.08
CA GLU A 180 -4.40 16.36 -8.10
C GLU A 180 -4.45 17.35 -6.94
N ASP A 181 -4.74 18.62 -7.20
CA ASP A 181 -4.81 19.65 -6.15
C ASP A 181 -6.00 19.39 -5.23
N LYS A 182 -7.16 19.03 -5.77
CA LYS A 182 -8.32 18.66 -4.98
C LYS A 182 -8.08 17.39 -4.17
N LEU A 183 -7.39 16.41 -4.74
CA LEU A 183 -7.02 15.19 -4.02
C LEU A 183 -6.06 15.51 -2.85
N PHE A 184 -5.09 16.42 -3.03
CA PHE A 184 -4.23 16.90 -1.95
C PHE A 184 -4.99 17.68 -0.86
N GLU A 185 -6.00 18.48 -1.22
CA GLU A 185 -6.86 19.14 -0.24
C GLU A 185 -7.61 18.12 0.63
N ASN A 186 -8.20 17.11 0.01
CA ASN A 186 -8.91 16.03 0.71
C ASN A 186 -7.94 15.19 1.56
N PHE A 187 -6.72 14.98 1.06
CA PHE A 187 -5.68 14.30 1.81
C PHE A 187 -5.24 15.09 3.06
N LYS A 188 -5.10 16.43 2.92
CA LYS A 188 -4.85 17.28 4.08
C LYS A 188 -5.96 17.16 5.12
N TYR A 189 -7.22 17.20 4.70
CA TYR A 189 -8.37 17.06 5.59
C TYR A 189 -8.33 15.74 6.37
N PHE A 190 -8.02 14.64 5.69
CA PHE A 190 -7.84 13.34 6.32
C PHE A 190 -6.69 13.35 7.34
N LEU A 191 -5.52 13.86 6.98
CA LEU A 191 -4.36 13.93 7.88
C LEU A 191 -4.65 14.81 9.09
N ASP A 192 -5.27 15.97 8.92
CA ASP A 192 -5.68 16.84 10.03
C ASP A 192 -6.62 16.14 11.01
N GLY A 193 -7.48 15.23 10.51
CA GLY A 193 -8.40 14.46 11.34
C GLY A 193 -7.74 13.31 12.12
N ILE A 194 -6.75 12.62 11.55
CA ILE A 194 -6.18 11.42 12.16
C ILE A 194 -4.87 11.64 12.91
N ILE A 195 -4.02 12.57 12.48
CA ILE A 195 -2.67 12.75 13.07
C ILE A 195 -2.70 13.09 14.56
N PRO A 196 -3.63 13.93 15.08
CA PRO A 196 -3.72 14.14 16.52
C PRO A 196 -3.96 12.84 17.31
N THR A 197 -4.74 11.90 16.77
CA THR A 197 -4.93 10.57 17.37
C THR A 197 -3.64 9.75 17.31
N CYS A 198 -2.91 9.81 16.22
CA CYS A 198 -1.62 9.12 16.08
C CYS A 198 -0.60 9.61 17.10
N GLU A 199 -0.52 10.92 17.32
CA GLU A 199 0.35 11.54 18.32
C GLU A 199 -0.04 11.15 19.76
N GLU A 200 -1.36 11.09 20.04
CA GLU A 200 -1.91 10.63 21.33
C GLU A 200 -1.41 9.22 21.69
N VAL A 201 -1.41 8.29 20.71
CA VAL A 201 -1.12 6.87 20.97
C VAL A 201 0.26 6.42 20.49
N GLY A 202 1.06 7.29 19.87
CA GLY A 202 2.42 6.99 19.40
C GLY A 202 2.48 6.07 18.18
N VAL A 203 1.49 6.12 17.28
CA VAL A 203 1.45 5.35 16.04
C VAL A 203 1.88 6.21 14.86
N LYS A 204 2.75 5.70 13.98
CA LYS A 204 3.13 6.36 12.73
C LYS A 204 2.19 5.91 11.60
N MET A 205 1.70 6.88 10.82
CA MET A 205 0.98 6.62 9.57
C MET A 205 1.98 6.62 8.41
N ALA A 206 2.08 5.54 7.67
CA ALA A 206 3.04 5.38 6.59
C ALA A 206 2.32 5.30 5.24
N CYS A 207 2.29 6.42 4.50
CA CYS A 207 1.65 6.48 3.20
C CYS A 207 2.44 5.67 2.16
N HIS A 208 1.79 4.69 1.54
CA HIS A 208 2.35 3.90 0.43
C HIS A 208 2.31 4.73 -0.87
N PRO A 209 3.37 4.70 -1.69
CA PRO A 209 3.37 5.38 -2.98
C PRO A 209 2.34 4.80 -3.94
N ASP A 210 1.91 5.63 -4.87
CA ASP A 210 1.07 5.19 -5.99
C ASP A 210 1.74 4.05 -6.77
N ASP A 211 0.98 3.05 -7.19
CA ASP A 211 1.47 1.89 -7.93
C ASP A 211 0.50 1.48 -9.06
N PRO A 212 0.85 1.74 -10.31
CA PRO A 212 2.06 2.38 -10.81
C PRO A 212 2.12 3.89 -10.49
N GLY A 213 3.32 4.47 -10.59
CA GLY A 213 3.63 5.86 -10.27
C GLY A 213 3.18 6.87 -11.35
N TRP A 214 1.97 6.71 -11.90
CA TRP A 214 1.36 7.62 -12.89
C TRP A 214 -0.15 7.47 -12.92
N PRO A 215 -0.89 8.51 -13.42
CA PRO A 215 -2.34 8.46 -13.58
C PRO A 215 -2.81 7.29 -14.45
N ILE A 216 -3.89 6.63 -14.04
CA ILE A 216 -4.53 5.53 -14.78
C ILE A 216 -6.03 5.81 -14.90
N PHE A 217 -6.61 5.53 -16.07
CA PHE A 217 -8.03 5.78 -16.37
C PHE A 217 -8.50 7.21 -16.04
N GLY A 218 -7.59 8.21 -16.09
CA GLY A 218 -7.89 9.59 -15.72
C GLY A 218 -7.96 9.87 -14.22
N LEU A 219 -7.70 8.87 -13.36
CA LEU A 219 -7.63 9.03 -11.91
C LEU A 219 -6.31 9.69 -11.52
N PRO A 220 -6.31 10.74 -10.67
CA PRO A 220 -5.08 11.39 -10.25
C PRO A 220 -4.23 10.48 -9.36
N ARG A 221 -2.91 10.67 -9.42
CA ARG A 221 -1.91 10.03 -8.57
C ARG A 221 -1.00 11.11 -8.00
N ILE A 222 -0.81 11.15 -6.69
CA ILE A 222 -0.21 12.29 -5.98
C ILE A 222 1.03 11.95 -5.14
N THR A 223 1.28 10.66 -4.87
CA THR A 223 2.43 10.18 -4.07
C THR A 223 3.30 9.23 -4.87
N HIS A 224 3.70 9.62 -6.08
CA HIS A 224 4.44 8.77 -7.02
C HIS A 224 5.91 9.16 -7.22
N ASP A 225 6.34 10.26 -6.61
CA ASP A 225 7.72 10.77 -6.68
C ASP A 225 8.12 11.54 -5.41
N GLN A 226 9.36 12.03 -5.36
CA GLN A 226 9.85 12.81 -4.23
C GLN A 226 9.04 14.09 -4.00
N ALA A 227 8.63 14.79 -5.06
CA ALA A 227 7.90 16.05 -4.93
C ALA A 227 6.51 15.84 -4.32
N GLY A 228 5.80 14.78 -4.71
CA GLY A 228 4.53 14.39 -4.12
C GLY A 228 4.65 14.08 -2.63
N PHE A 229 5.68 13.33 -2.24
CA PHE A 229 5.93 13.03 -0.82
C PHE A 229 6.41 14.26 -0.04
N ASP A 230 7.23 15.13 -0.62
CA ASP A 230 7.61 16.41 0.01
C ASP A 230 6.40 17.31 0.26
N ARG A 231 5.42 17.29 -0.65
CA ARG A 231 4.13 17.97 -0.46
C ARG A 231 3.32 17.29 0.65
N MET A 232 3.21 15.95 0.63
CA MET A 232 2.46 15.17 1.61
C MET A 232 2.93 15.42 3.05
N VAL A 233 4.24 15.35 3.32
CA VAL A 233 4.76 15.55 4.69
C VAL A 233 4.51 16.97 5.22
N LYS A 234 4.36 17.94 4.32
CA LYS A 234 4.04 19.33 4.65
C LYS A 234 2.55 19.60 4.86
N LEU A 235 1.65 18.71 4.38
CA LEU A 235 0.21 18.87 4.59
C LEU A 235 -0.15 18.90 6.08
N HIS A 236 0.53 18.07 6.87
CA HIS A 236 0.48 18.07 8.33
C HIS A 236 1.87 17.70 8.85
N ASP A 237 2.63 18.68 9.30
CA ASP A 237 4.01 18.46 9.75
C ASP A 237 4.06 17.83 11.15
N SER A 238 4.14 16.52 11.18
CA SER A 238 4.16 15.70 12.39
C SER A 238 5.09 14.49 12.21
N PRO A 239 5.83 14.05 13.25
CA PRO A 239 6.62 12.83 13.20
C PRO A 239 5.76 11.57 12.99
N CYS A 240 4.44 11.66 13.16
CA CYS A 240 3.49 10.59 12.89
C CYS A 240 3.05 10.54 11.41
N ASN A 241 3.26 11.61 10.63
CA ASN A 241 2.98 11.64 9.20
C ASN A 241 4.24 11.22 8.43
N THR A 242 4.30 9.97 8.01
CA THR A 242 5.47 9.34 7.38
C THR A 242 5.10 8.67 6.06
N LEU A 243 6.07 8.13 5.37
CA LEU A 243 5.86 7.34 4.16
C LEU A 243 6.30 5.89 4.35
N CYS A 244 5.63 4.99 3.64
CA CYS A 244 6.10 3.65 3.34
C CYS A 244 6.91 3.74 2.03
N LEU A 245 8.24 3.76 2.11
CA LEU A 245 9.06 3.85 0.92
C LEU A 245 9.09 2.49 0.22
N CYS A 246 8.28 2.33 -0.82
CA CYS A 246 8.20 1.10 -1.62
C CYS A 246 9.11 1.21 -2.85
N THR A 247 10.21 0.46 -2.87
CA THR A 247 11.19 0.54 -3.94
C THR A 247 10.64 0.06 -5.28
N GLY A 248 9.74 -0.94 -5.28
CA GLY A 248 9.12 -1.45 -6.51
C GLY A 248 8.13 -0.45 -7.13
N SER A 249 7.26 0.16 -6.33
CA SER A 249 6.30 1.16 -6.82
C SER A 249 6.99 2.41 -7.34
N LEU A 250 7.89 3.00 -6.54
CA LEU A 250 8.69 4.16 -6.95
C LEU A 250 9.62 3.86 -8.12
N GLY A 251 10.20 2.66 -8.14
CA GLY A 251 11.07 2.20 -9.23
C GLY A 251 10.35 1.87 -10.52
N SER A 252 9.01 1.79 -10.53
CA SER A 252 8.23 1.70 -11.77
C SER A 252 8.47 2.91 -12.68
N ASN A 253 8.75 4.07 -12.10
CA ASN A 253 9.24 5.24 -12.82
C ASN A 253 10.77 5.18 -12.94
N VAL A 254 11.27 5.01 -14.16
CA VAL A 254 12.72 4.89 -14.48
C VAL A 254 13.55 6.12 -14.07
N HIS A 255 12.91 7.26 -13.81
CA HIS A 255 13.59 8.50 -13.42
C HIS A 255 13.72 8.69 -11.91
N THR A 256 13.20 7.75 -11.09
CA THR A 256 13.24 7.87 -9.63
C THR A 256 14.60 7.42 -9.08
N ASP A 257 15.30 8.30 -8.40
CA ASP A 257 16.52 7.97 -7.62
C ASP A 257 16.10 7.50 -6.21
N ILE A 258 15.84 6.20 -6.08
CA ILE A 258 15.39 5.59 -4.82
C ILE A 258 16.42 5.77 -3.68
N PRO A 259 17.73 5.52 -3.88
CA PRO A 259 18.73 5.77 -2.85
C PRO A 259 18.76 7.23 -2.37
N ALA A 260 18.58 8.20 -3.27
CA ALA A 260 18.49 9.61 -2.89
C ALA A 260 17.23 9.89 -2.06
N MET A 261 16.08 9.35 -2.45
CA MET A 261 14.84 9.47 -1.68
C MET A 261 14.95 8.85 -0.28
N ILE A 262 15.59 7.68 -0.14
CA ILE A 262 15.81 7.04 1.16
C ILE A 262 16.62 7.98 2.07
N ARG A 263 17.72 8.54 1.59
CA ARG A 263 18.52 9.50 2.37
C ARG A 263 17.73 10.75 2.72
N HIS A 264 17.05 11.35 1.75
CA HIS A 264 16.25 12.56 1.95
C HIS A 264 15.19 12.41 3.06
N PHE A 265 14.33 11.41 2.94
CA PHE A 265 13.28 11.17 3.94
C PHE A 265 13.79 10.50 5.22
N GLY A 266 14.92 9.78 5.15
CA GLY A 266 15.62 9.23 6.31
C GLY A 266 16.20 10.33 7.21
N GLU A 267 16.86 11.35 6.63
CA GLU A 267 17.36 12.52 7.37
C GLU A 267 16.24 13.33 8.02
N MET A 268 15.03 13.31 7.45
CA MET A 268 13.84 13.95 8.02
C MET A 268 13.12 13.10 9.08
N ASP A 269 13.54 11.86 9.36
CA ASP A 269 12.81 10.84 10.15
C ASP A 269 11.37 10.61 9.65
N ARG A 270 11.18 10.59 8.32
CA ARG A 270 9.87 10.43 7.70
C ARG A 270 9.63 9.05 7.07
N ILE A 271 10.53 8.10 7.22
CA ILE A 271 10.32 6.72 6.76
C ILE A 271 9.71 5.91 7.91
N GLY A 272 8.43 5.57 7.82
CA GLY A 272 7.73 4.71 8.78
C GLY A 272 7.90 3.23 8.47
N CYS A 273 7.98 2.89 7.18
CA CYS A 273 8.12 1.52 6.69
C CYS A 273 8.89 1.47 5.37
N LEU A 274 9.48 0.31 5.06
CA LEU A 274 10.12 0.04 3.77
C LEU A 274 9.50 -1.21 3.15
N HIS A 275 9.12 -1.11 1.88
CA HIS A 275 8.89 -2.26 1.02
C HIS A 275 10.08 -2.41 0.09
N VAL A 276 10.90 -3.42 0.32
CA VAL A 276 12.07 -3.68 -0.49
C VAL A 276 11.71 -4.68 -1.57
N ARG A 277 11.41 -4.18 -2.78
CA ARG A 277 11.07 -4.98 -3.96
C ARG A 277 12.01 -4.61 -5.10
N ASN A 278 12.17 -5.50 -6.07
CA ASN A 278 12.90 -5.25 -7.30
C ASN A 278 11.97 -5.45 -8.49
N ILE A 279 12.18 -4.68 -9.54
CA ILE A 279 11.41 -4.76 -10.78
C ILE A 279 12.34 -4.80 -11.99
N LYS A 280 11.83 -5.26 -13.12
CA LYS A 280 12.51 -5.23 -14.40
C LYS A 280 11.65 -4.55 -15.44
N HIS A 281 12.19 -3.49 -16.06
CA HIS A 281 11.59 -2.83 -17.21
C HIS A 281 11.74 -3.66 -18.49
N LEU A 282 10.76 -3.63 -19.37
CA LEU A 282 10.68 -4.53 -20.52
C LEU A 282 10.56 -3.75 -21.84
N GLY A 283 11.59 -2.93 -22.12
CA GLY A 283 11.70 -2.20 -23.39
C GLY A 283 10.81 -0.95 -23.52
N SER A 284 10.12 -0.58 -22.46
CA SER A 284 9.32 0.65 -22.35
C SER A 284 9.28 1.10 -20.90
N ASP A 285 9.24 2.41 -20.66
CA ASP A 285 9.15 3.02 -19.33
C ASP A 285 7.84 2.69 -18.60
N ARG A 286 6.83 2.26 -19.35
CA ARG A 286 5.49 1.92 -18.84
C ARG A 286 5.16 0.43 -18.98
N ARG A 287 6.21 -0.40 -19.00
CA ARG A 287 6.10 -1.85 -19.06
C ARG A 287 7.14 -2.49 -18.18
N PHE A 288 6.69 -3.21 -17.14
CA PHE A 288 7.58 -3.82 -16.16
C PHE A 288 6.98 -5.09 -15.55
N ARG A 289 7.81 -5.87 -14.91
CA ARG A 289 7.44 -7.01 -14.07
C ARG A 289 8.14 -6.96 -12.73
N GLU A 290 7.59 -7.63 -11.74
CA GLU A 290 8.32 -7.90 -10.50
C GLU A 290 9.51 -8.81 -10.79
N SER A 291 10.55 -8.69 -9.98
CA SER A 291 11.79 -9.45 -10.13
C SER A 291 12.30 -9.93 -8.78
N SER A 292 13.23 -10.87 -8.78
CA SER A 292 13.92 -11.27 -7.55
C SER A 292 14.70 -10.11 -6.93
N HIS A 293 15.04 -10.21 -5.65
CA HIS A 293 15.80 -9.17 -4.95
C HIS A 293 17.29 -9.06 -5.39
N LEU A 294 17.73 -9.90 -6.31
CA LEU A 294 19.09 -9.81 -6.86
C LEU A 294 19.18 -8.67 -7.87
N SER A 295 20.21 -7.82 -7.75
CA SER A 295 20.44 -6.72 -8.71
C SER A 295 20.72 -7.21 -10.14
N SER A 296 21.09 -8.50 -10.32
CA SER A 296 21.27 -9.12 -11.63
C SER A 296 19.96 -9.39 -12.38
N ASP A 297 18.85 -9.53 -11.65
CA ASP A 297 17.58 -10.02 -12.20
C ASP A 297 16.60 -8.89 -12.51
N GLY A 298 16.75 -7.76 -11.81
CA GLY A 298 15.95 -6.54 -12.00
C GLY A 298 16.81 -5.33 -12.35
N ASP A 299 16.18 -4.18 -12.40
CA ASP A 299 16.83 -2.94 -12.81
C ASP A 299 17.10 -1.99 -11.62
N LEU A 300 16.66 -2.36 -10.40
CA LEU A 300 16.96 -1.59 -9.21
C LEU A 300 18.28 -2.04 -8.59
N TYR A 301 19.16 -1.08 -8.28
CA TYR A 301 20.43 -1.33 -7.63
C TYR A 301 20.22 -1.65 -6.14
N MET A 302 19.80 -2.90 -5.85
CA MET A 302 19.44 -3.35 -4.51
C MET A 302 20.53 -3.12 -3.46
N TYR A 303 21.81 -3.25 -3.86
CA TYR A 303 22.93 -2.96 -2.97
C TYR A 303 22.96 -1.49 -2.52
N GLU A 304 22.81 -0.54 -3.44
CA GLU A 304 22.80 0.89 -3.09
C GLU A 304 21.52 1.29 -2.33
N ILE A 305 20.40 0.65 -2.59
CA ILE A 305 19.16 0.79 -1.83
C ILE A 305 19.36 0.36 -0.37
N MET A 306 19.97 -0.80 -0.16
CA MET A 306 20.21 -1.33 1.20
C MET A 306 21.29 -0.54 1.96
N LYS A 307 22.19 0.13 1.24
CA LYS A 307 23.25 0.96 1.82
C LYS A 307 22.75 2.36 2.20
N ALA A 308 21.80 2.90 1.46
CA ALA A 308 21.20 4.20 1.72
C ALA A 308 20.42 4.23 3.03
#